data_09e6c485b319b0e8a34de8b6e1835c8a
#
_entry.id   09e6c485b319b0e8a34de8b6e1835c8a
#
_cell.length_a   1.000
_cell.length_b   1.000
_cell.length_c   1.000
_cell.angle_alpha   90.00
_cell.angle_beta   90.00
_cell.angle_gamma   90.00
#
_symmetry.space_group_name_H-M   'P 1'
#
loop_
_entity.id
_entity.type
_entity.pdbx_description
1 polymer ?
#
loop_
_entity_poly.entity_id
_entity_poly.type
_entity_poly.pdbx_seq_one_letter_code
_entity_poly.pdbx_strand_id
1 'polypeptide(L)'
;MLHPGSHVGAGEEAGIAQIVKGLNEVRQMVDFGNVKIALETMAGKGSEIGATMQQIKMILEQVEDASCLGVCMDTCHLHDSGVDLTQFDAYLDAFDREIGLDRLLCIHINDSKNERGARKDRHANIGFGKIGFDTLNQIVHHPRLADVVKILETPYVEKCPPYRHEIKMLKAGTFDARLLEKIIEDGKQ
;
A
#
# COMPACT_ATOMS: atom_id res chain seq x y z
N MET A 1 6.64 -7.47 3.52
CA MET A 1 5.99 -6.89 2.34
C MET A 1 6.84 -7.17 1.11
N LEU A 2 6.21 -7.39 -0.04
CA LEU A 2 6.86 -7.73 -1.30
C LEU A 2 6.18 -6.96 -2.44
N HIS A 3 6.92 -6.14 -3.18
CA HIS A 3 6.49 -5.66 -4.49
C HIS A 3 6.47 -6.85 -5.46
N PRO A 4 5.32 -7.18 -6.09
CA PRO A 4 5.24 -8.40 -6.91
C PRO A 4 6.28 -8.47 -8.02
N GLY A 5 6.54 -7.36 -8.68
CA GLY A 5 7.54 -7.29 -9.75
C GLY A 5 7.01 -6.61 -11.02
N SER A 6 7.64 -6.92 -12.15
CA SER A 6 7.35 -6.27 -13.43
C SER A 6 7.50 -7.27 -14.58
N HIS A 7 6.64 -7.14 -15.61
CA HIS A 7 6.70 -8.03 -16.78
C HIS A 7 7.75 -7.64 -17.84
N VAL A 8 8.42 -6.49 -17.68
CA VAL A 8 9.54 -5.99 -18.53
C VAL A 8 9.31 -6.18 -20.04
N GLY A 9 8.10 -5.97 -20.52
CA GLY A 9 7.72 -6.11 -21.93
C GLY A 9 7.23 -7.49 -22.35
N ALA A 10 7.31 -8.53 -21.49
CA ALA A 10 6.86 -9.88 -21.84
C ALA A 10 5.32 -10.05 -21.79
N GLY A 11 4.61 -9.06 -21.26
CA GLY A 11 3.16 -9.11 -21.07
C GLY A 11 2.75 -9.53 -19.66
N GLU A 12 1.54 -9.14 -19.28
CA GLU A 12 1.01 -9.30 -17.91
C GLU A 12 0.96 -10.78 -17.49
N GLU A 13 0.44 -11.66 -18.32
CA GLU A 13 0.34 -13.10 -18.03
C GLU A 13 1.73 -13.72 -17.77
N ALA A 14 2.72 -13.40 -18.61
CA ALA A 14 4.09 -13.87 -18.43
C ALA A 14 4.72 -13.33 -17.15
N GLY A 15 4.45 -12.08 -16.80
CA GLY A 15 4.91 -11.46 -15.56
C GLY A 15 4.32 -12.14 -14.33
N ILE A 16 3.01 -12.37 -14.32
CA ILE A 16 2.30 -13.09 -13.25
C ILE A 16 2.85 -14.51 -13.11
N ALA A 17 2.98 -15.25 -14.21
CA ALA A 17 3.52 -16.61 -14.20
C ALA A 17 4.94 -16.66 -13.60
N GLN A 18 5.80 -15.68 -13.90
CA GLN A 18 7.14 -15.61 -13.35
C GLN A 18 7.14 -15.30 -11.84
N ILE A 19 6.23 -14.43 -11.37
CA ILE A 19 6.05 -14.13 -9.95
C ILE A 19 5.59 -15.39 -9.21
N VAL A 20 4.57 -16.08 -9.73
CA VAL A 20 4.05 -17.33 -9.17
C VAL A 20 5.15 -18.39 -9.07
N LYS A 21 5.93 -18.56 -10.14
CA LYS A 21 7.07 -19.49 -10.14
C LYS A 21 8.06 -19.14 -9.03
N GLY A 22 8.44 -17.87 -8.89
CA GLY A 22 9.38 -17.43 -7.85
C GLY A 22 8.84 -17.67 -6.43
N LEU A 23 7.56 -17.41 -6.20
CA LEU A 23 6.91 -17.67 -4.90
C LEU A 23 6.87 -19.16 -4.57
N ASN A 24 6.55 -20.02 -5.54
CA ASN A 24 6.55 -21.48 -5.36
C ASN A 24 7.96 -21.99 -5.07
N GLU A 25 8.99 -21.54 -5.81
CA GLU A 25 10.39 -21.92 -5.57
C GLU A 25 10.87 -21.52 -4.17
N VAL A 26 10.63 -20.27 -3.76
CA VAL A 26 11.01 -19.80 -2.42
C VAL A 26 10.31 -20.62 -1.33
N ARG A 27 9.03 -20.98 -1.53
CA ARG A 27 8.29 -21.81 -0.60
C ARG A 27 8.89 -23.18 -0.40
N GLN A 28 9.47 -23.77 -1.45
CA GLN A 28 10.17 -25.07 -1.36
C GLN A 28 11.55 -24.96 -0.68
N MET A 29 12.17 -23.79 -0.72
CA MET A 29 13.52 -23.57 -0.18
C MET A 29 13.51 -23.13 1.28
N VAL A 30 12.44 -22.51 1.77
CA VAL A 30 12.37 -21.87 3.09
C VAL A 30 11.08 -22.27 3.81
N ASP A 31 11.21 -22.72 5.06
CA ASP A 31 10.08 -22.84 5.96
C ASP A 31 9.73 -21.45 6.54
N PHE A 32 8.59 -20.91 6.18
CA PHE A 32 8.14 -19.61 6.68
C PHE A 32 7.63 -19.65 8.13
N GLY A 33 7.35 -20.82 8.69
CA GLY A 33 6.70 -20.92 10.00
C GLY A 33 5.44 -20.06 10.08
N ASN A 34 5.44 -19.05 10.95
CA ASN A 34 4.34 -18.09 11.10
C ASN A 34 4.51 -16.80 10.29
N VAL A 35 5.57 -16.67 9.50
CA VAL A 35 5.83 -15.48 8.70
C VAL A 35 4.88 -15.44 7.50
N LYS A 36 4.27 -14.29 7.26
CA LYS A 36 3.42 -14.03 6.08
C LYS A 36 4.15 -13.12 5.10
N ILE A 37 3.91 -13.33 3.81
CA ILE A 37 4.34 -12.43 2.74
C ILE A 37 3.14 -11.60 2.32
N ALA A 38 3.21 -10.30 2.47
CA ALA A 38 2.19 -9.37 1.98
C ALA A 38 2.58 -8.89 0.58
N LEU A 39 1.80 -9.27 -0.43
CA LEU A 39 1.90 -8.73 -1.78
C LEU A 39 1.37 -7.30 -1.79
N GLU A 40 2.16 -6.36 -2.24
CA GLU A 40 1.76 -4.96 -2.22
C GLU A 40 0.99 -4.57 -3.48
N THR A 41 -0.05 -3.75 -3.29
CA THR A 41 -0.72 -3.08 -4.42
C THR A 41 0.21 -2.03 -5.00
N MET A 42 0.37 -2.01 -6.33
CA MET A 42 1.35 -1.17 -7.03
C MET A 42 0.70 -0.02 -7.78
N ALA A 43 1.47 1.04 -8.02
CA ALA A 43 1.03 2.23 -8.76
C ALA A 43 0.82 1.97 -10.27
N GLY A 44 1.36 0.88 -10.81
CA GLY A 44 1.31 0.57 -12.24
C GLY A 44 2.30 1.36 -13.06
N LYS A 45 3.43 1.72 -12.48
CA LYS A 45 4.51 2.43 -13.17
C LYS A 45 5.18 1.51 -14.18
N GLY A 46 5.19 1.94 -15.44
CA GLY A 46 5.78 1.15 -16.54
C GLY A 46 5.07 -0.19 -16.72
N SER A 47 5.75 -1.27 -16.38
CA SER A 47 5.27 -2.65 -16.53
C SER A 47 5.09 -3.39 -15.18
N GLU A 48 4.87 -2.65 -14.10
CA GLU A 48 4.62 -3.22 -12.77
C GLU A 48 3.38 -4.12 -12.76
N ILE A 49 3.49 -5.25 -12.04
CA ILE A 49 2.39 -6.16 -11.72
C ILE A 49 1.91 -5.88 -10.30
N GLY A 50 0.60 -5.99 -10.07
CA GLY A 50 -0.04 -5.68 -8.78
C GLY A 50 -0.77 -4.33 -8.77
N ALA A 51 -0.84 -3.65 -9.93
CA ALA A 51 -1.53 -2.37 -10.07
C ALA A 51 -3.07 -2.50 -10.05
N THR A 52 -3.59 -3.69 -10.25
CA THR A 52 -5.02 -3.97 -10.17
C THR A 52 -5.30 -5.10 -9.18
N MET A 53 -6.49 -5.06 -8.59
CA MET A 53 -6.97 -6.12 -7.70
C MET A 53 -6.96 -7.48 -8.41
N GLN A 54 -7.30 -7.51 -9.69
CA GLN A 54 -7.30 -8.73 -10.50
C GLN A 54 -5.91 -9.35 -10.62
N GLN A 55 -4.86 -8.54 -10.80
CA GLN A 55 -3.48 -9.05 -10.86
C GLN A 55 -3.05 -9.69 -9.54
N ILE A 56 -3.37 -9.06 -8.40
CA ILE A 56 -3.09 -9.63 -7.06
C ILE A 56 -3.86 -10.94 -6.88
N LYS A 57 -5.16 -10.96 -7.24
CA LYS A 57 -5.99 -12.16 -7.18
C LYS A 57 -5.40 -13.31 -8.01
N MET A 58 -5.00 -13.04 -9.24
CA MET A 58 -4.40 -14.05 -10.14
C MET A 58 -3.11 -14.65 -9.56
N ILE A 59 -2.28 -13.84 -8.89
CA ILE A 59 -1.08 -14.37 -8.21
C ILE A 59 -1.48 -15.29 -7.07
N LEU A 60 -2.42 -14.87 -6.21
CA LEU A 60 -2.89 -15.66 -5.06
C LEU A 60 -3.54 -16.98 -5.47
N GLU A 61 -4.28 -17.00 -6.59
CA GLU A 61 -4.98 -18.19 -7.11
C GLU A 61 -4.03 -19.19 -7.80
N GLN A 62 -2.91 -18.72 -8.38
CA GLN A 62 -2.00 -19.57 -9.14
C GLN A 62 -0.84 -20.13 -8.32
N VAL A 63 -0.55 -19.56 -7.14
CA VAL A 63 0.46 -20.10 -6.22
C VAL A 63 -0.04 -21.42 -5.62
N GLU A 64 0.80 -22.47 -5.58
CA GLU A 64 0.45 -23.82 -5.12
C GLU A 64 -0.06 -23.83 -3.66
N ASP A 65 0.55 -23.01 -2.79
CA ASP A 65 0.11 -22.84 -1.41
C ASP A 65 0.19 -21.35 -1.02
N ALA A 66 -0.95 -20.67 -1.11
CA ALA A 66 -1.09 -19.27 -0.74
C ALA A 66 -1.38 -19.04 0.76
N SER A 67 -1.23 -20.05 1.62
CA SER A 67 -1.55 -19.94 3.06
C SER A 67 -0.67 -18.93 3.80
N CYS A 68 0.57 -18.71 3.33
CA CYS A 68 1.48 -17.70 3.86
C CYS A 68 1.38 -16.35 3.16
N LEU A 69 0.54 -16.23 2.11
CA LEU A 69 0.39 -14.99 1.35
C LEU A 69 -0.80 -14.17 1.83
N GLY A 70 -0.64 -12.87 1.82
CA GLY A 70 -1.70 -11.89 1.99
C GLY A 70 -1.39 -10.64 1.20
N VAL A 71 -2.07 -9.55 1.49
CA VAL A 71 -2.00 -8.30 0.74
C VAL A 71 -1.57 -7.16 1.65
N CYS A 72 -0.74 -6.27 1.15
CA CYS A 72 -0.51 -4.94 1.66
C CYS A 72 -1.17 -3.94 0.71
N MET A 73 -2.10 -3.14 1.19
CA MET A 73 -2.61 -2.00 0.42
C MET A 73 -1.70 -0.80 0.66
N ASP A 74 -1.26 -0.10 -0.39
CA ASP A 74 -0.63 1.21 -0.27
C ASP A 74 -1.57 2.28 -0.83
N THR A 75 -1.91 3.30 -0.03
CA THR A 75 -2.87 4.34 -0.43
C THR A 75 -2.34 5.23 -1.55
N CYS A 76 -1.04 5.51 -1.59
CA CYS A 76 -0.42 6.24 -2.70
C CYS A 76 -0.47 5.41 -3.99
N HIS A 77 -0.13 4.11 -3.91
CA HIS A 77 -0.16 3.22 -5.06
C HIS A 77 -1.57 3.04 -5.61
N LEU A 78 -2.56 2.82 -4.75
CA LEU A 78 -3.96 2.74 -5.16
C LEU A 78 -4.42 4.02 -5.87
N HIS A 79 -4.11 5.19 -5.28
CA HIS A 79 -4.42 6.49 -5.90
C HIS A 79 -3.72 6.65 -7.26
N ASP A 80 -2.44 6.38 -7.32
CA ASP A 80 -1.64 6.50 -8.54
C ASP A 80 -2.02 5.47 -9.62
N SER A 81 -2.55 4.30 -9.25
CA SER A 81 -3.13 3.32 -10.19
C SER A 81 -4.51 3.72 -10.74
N GLY A 82 -5.18 4.70 -10.11
CA GLY A 82 -6.46 5.24 -10.56
C GLY A 82 -7.65 5.00 -9.63
N VAL A 83 -7.45 4.31 -8.50
CA VAL A 83 -8.49 4.07 -7.50
C VAL A 83 -8.95 5.41 -6.89
N ASP A 84 -10.26 5.60 -6.79
CA ASP A 84 -10.86 6.73 -6.09
C ASP A 84 -10.98 6.42 -4.60
N LEU A 85 -10.02 6.90 -3.82
CA LEU A 85 -10.00 6.67 -2.37
C LEU A 85 -11.10 7.42 -1.60
N THR A 86 -11.81 8.38 -2.23
CA THR A 86 -13.02 8.97 -1.64
C THR A 86 -14.18 7.97 -1.61
N GLN A 87 -14.08 6.89 -2.39
CA GLN A 87 -15.02 5.78 -2.46
C GLN A 87 -14.41 4.51 -1.83
N PHE A 88 -13.62 4.66 -0.78
CA PHE A 88 -12.85 3.57 -0.20
C PHE A 88 -13.71 2.42 0.31
N ASP A 89 -14.91 2.68 0.84
CA ASP A 89 -15.87 1.63 1.24
C ASP A 89 -16.21 0.69 0.07
N ALA A 90 -16.50 1.25 -1.09
CA ALA A 90 -16.82 0.46 -2.29
C ALA A 90 -15.60 -0.35 -2.78
N TYR A 91 -14.39 0.22 -2.68
CA TYR A 91 -13.16 -0.50 -2.98
C TYR A 91 -12.93 -1.66 -1.99
N LEU A 92 -13.17 -1.43 -0.70
CA LEU A 92 -13.02 -2.43 0.35
C LEU A 92 -14.05 -3.56 0.20
N ASP A 93 -15.29 -3.25 -0.19
CA ASP A 93 -16.32 -4.26 -0.50
C ASP A 93 -15.92 -5.13 -1.71
N ALA A 94 -15.35 -4.50 -2.74
CA ALA A 94 -14.84 -5.24 -3.87
C ALA A 94 -13.65 -6.13 -3.49
N PHE A 95 -12.72 -5.63 -2.66
CA PHE A 95 -11.58 -6.39 -2.16
C PHE A 95 -12.03 -7.60 -1.33
N ASP A 96 -12.99 -7.39 -0.43
CA ASP A 96 -13.54 -8.46 0.41
C ASP A 96 -14.18 -9.57 -0.42
N ARG A 97 -14.95 -9.19 -1.42
CA ARG A 97 -15.59 -10.15 -2.35
C ARG A 97 -14.60 -10.92 -3.23
N GLU A 98 -13.54 -10.25 -3.73
CA GLU A 98 -12.63 -10.83 -4.73
C GLU A 98 -11.44 -11.56 -4.10
N ILE A 99 -10.96 -11.11 -2.95
CA ILE A 99 -9.74 -11.61 -2.29
C ILE A 99 -10.01 -12.09 -0.86
N GLY A 100 -10.85 -11.36 -0.13
CA GLY A 100 -11.14 -11.57 1.29
C GLY A 100 -10.36 -10.62 2.21
N LEU A 101 -11.06 -9.99 3.16
CA LEU A 101 -10.43 -9.08 4.13
C LEU A 101 -9.47 -9.78 5.09
N ASP A 102 -9.65 -11.07 5.33
CA ASP A 102 -8.74 -11.91 6.13
C ASP A 102 -7.34 -12.02 5.53
N ARG A 103 -7.20 -11.74 4.23
CA ARG A 103 -5.90 -11.66 3.54
C ARG A 103 -5.24 -10.28 3.60
N LEU A 104 -5.91 -9.25 4.10
CA LEU A 104 -5.33 -7.92 4.26
C LEU A 104 -4.46 -7.88 5.51
N LEU A 105 -3.14 -7.93 5.35
CA LEU A 105 -2.18 -8.02 6.45
C LEU A 105 -1.77 -6.66 7.00
N CYS A 106 -1.64 -5.68 6.13
CA CYS A 106 -1.28 -4.30 6.51
C CYS A 106 -1.71 -3.30 5.45
N ILE A 107 -1.66 -2.03 5.83
CA ILE A 107 -1.90 -0.90 4.93
C ILE A 107 -0.76 0.10 5.10
N HIS A 108 -0.12 0.46 3.99
CA HIS A 108 0.74 1.62 3.95
C HIS A 108 -0.13 2.88 3.78
N ILE A 109 -0.06 3.77 4.74
CA ILE A 109 -0.78 5.05 4.71
C ILE A 109 0.17 6.12 4.22
N ASN A 110 0.08 6.43 2.95
CA ASN A 110 0.91 7.42 2.28
C ASN A 110 0.04 8.38 1.48
N ASP A 111 0.34 9.67 1.51
CA ASP A 111 -0.26 10.62 0.56
C ASP A 111 0.52 10.58 -0.76
N SER A 112 -0.06 11.08 -1.84
CA SER A 112 0.59 11.10 -3.16
C SER A 112 0.87 12.52 -3.63
N LYS A 113 2.05 12.74 -4.22
CA LYS A 113 2.39 14.00 -4.92
C LYS A 113 1.67 14.14 -6.26
N ASN A 114 1.10 13.05 -6.78
CA ASN A 114 0.57 12.98 -8.14
C ASN A 114 -0.97 13.07 -8.15
N GLU A 115 -1.51 13.45 -9.29
CA GLU A 115 -2.93 13.29 -9.55
C GLU A 115 -3.30 11.81 -9.69
N ARG A 116 -4.55 11.47 -9.40
CA ARG A 116 -5.08 10.11 -9.50
C ARG A 116 -4.84 9.52 -10.89
N GLY A 117 -4.33 8.29 -10.94
CA GLY A 117 -4.04 7.58 -12.18
C GLY A 117 -2.73 7.97 -12.86
N ALA A 118 -1.87 8.72 -12.19
CA ALA A 118 -0.60 9.18 -12.76
C ALA A 118 0.44 8.06 -12.97
N ARG A 119 0.30 6.92 -12.31
CA ARG A 119 1.21 5.75 -12.40
C ARG A 119 2.67 6.10 -12.14
N LYS A 120 2.95 6.81 -11.04
CA LYS A 120 4.29 7.35 -10.76
C LYS A 120 4.92 6.89 -9.45
N ASP A 121 4.12 6.56 -8.45
CA ASP A 121 4.62 6.20 -7.13
C ASP A 121 5.56 7.28 -6.55
N ARG A 122 4.97 8.31 -5.97
CA ARG A 122 5.71 9.40 -5.29
C ARG A 122 4.97 9.81 -4.03
N HIS A 123 5.41 9.29 -2.90
CA HIS A 123 4.83 9.58 -1.60
C HIS A 123 4.95 11.07 -1.23
N ALA A 124 3.91 11.60 -0.64
CA ALA A 124 3.89 12.89 0.05
C ALA A 124 3.65 12.66 1.55
N ASN A 125 3.97 13.65 2.36
CA ASN A 125 3.61 13.66 3.77
C ASN A 125 2.09 13.75 3.94
N ILE A 126 1.55 13.16 5.01
CA ILE A 126 0.11 13.03 5.25
C ILE A 126 -0.60 14.39 5.23
N GLY A 127 -1.54 14.55 4.29
CA GLY A 127 -2.33 15.77 4.11
C GLY A 127 -1.65 16.85 3.27
N PHE A 128 -0.42 16.59 2.78
CA PHE A 128 0.33 17.53 1.92
C PHE A 128 0.39 17.05 0.46
N GLY A 129 -0.34 16.00 0.12
CA GLY A 129 -0.46 15.45 -1.22
C GLY A 129 -1.86 15.62 -1.83
N LYS A 130 -2.15 14.82 -2.84
CA LYS A 130 -3.37 14.87 -3.65
C LYS A 130 -4.51 13.97 -3.14
N ILE A 131 -4.22 13.02 -2.25
CA ILE A 131 -5.24 12.23 -1.55
C ILE A 131 -5.85 13.09 -0.45
N GLY A 132 -5.01 13.77 0.33
CA GLY A 132 -5.41 14.68 1.38
C GLY A 132 -5.68 14.00 2.72
N PHE A 133 -5.62 14.82 3.79
CA PHE A 133 -5.72 14.34 5.18
C PHE A 133 -7.04 13.62 5.47
N ASP A 134 -8.17 14.21 5.09
CA ASP A 134 -9.49 13.70 5.48
C ASP A 134 -9.74 12.29 4.95
N THR A 135 -9.39 12.02 3.70
CA THR A 135 -9.51 10.70 3.07
C THR A 135 -8.61 9.69 3.77
N LEU A 136 -7.33 10.03 3.99
CA LEU A 136 -6.39 9.14 4.67
C LEU A 136 -6.80 8.87 6.11
N ASN A 137 -7.27 9.90 6.82
CA ASN A 137 -7.74 9.77 8.20
C ASN A 137 -8.99 8.88 8.32
N GLN A 138 -9.91 8.95 7.35
CA GLN A 138 -11.06 8.04 7.27
C GLN A 138 -10.60 6.59 7.09
N ILE A 139 -9.62 6.33 6.22
CA ILE A 139 -9.05 4.98 6.01
C ILE A 139 -8.39 4.47 7.29
N VAL A 140 -7.61 5.31 7.98
CA VAL A 140 -6.93 4.93 9.24
C VAL A 140 -7.91 4.51 10.32
N HIS A 141 -9.03 5.23 10.43
CA HIS A 141 -10.05 4.99 11.46
C HIS A 141 -11.23 4.14 10.97
N HIS A 142 -11.12 3.51 9.80
CA HIS A 142 -12.18 2.68 9.24
C HIS A 142 -12.47 1.48 10.15
N PRO A 143 -13.74 1.24 10.58
CA PRO A 143 -14.07 0.24 11.58
C PRO A 143 -13.72 -1.19 11.16
N ARG A 144 -13.87 -1.54 9.87
CA ARG A 144 -13.49 -2.87 9.34
C ARG A 144 -11.98 -3.11 9.32
N LEU A 145 -11.18 -2.06 9.53
CA LEU A 145 -9.71 -2.11 9.51
C LEU A 145 -9.09 -1.88 10.89
N ALA A 146 -9.88 -1.93 11.96
CA ALA A 146 -9.42 -1.63 13.31
C ALA A 146 -8.20 -2.48 13.72
N ASP A 147 -8.22 -3.76 13.39
CA ASP A 147 -7.15 -4.72 13.73
C ASP A 147 -6.06 -4.83 12.65
N VAL A 148 -6.19 -4.14 11.50
CA VAL A 148 -5.18 -4.15 10.44
C VAL A 148 -4.06 -3.18 10.79
N VAL A 149 -2.81 -3.62 10.70
CA VAL A 149 -1.63 -2.78 10.93
C VAL A 149 -1.52 -1.67 9.89
N LYS A 150 -1.26 -0.43 10.32
CA LYS A 150 -1.02 0.74 9.45
C LYS A 150 0.44 1.15 9.60
N ILE A 151 1.09 1.39 8.47
CA ILE A 151 2.52 1.74 8.38
C ILE A 151 2.64 3.03 7.55
N LEU A 152 3.57 3.90 7.91
CA LEU A 152 3.89 5.10 7.15
C LEU A 152 5.25 4.92 6.45
N GLU A 153 5.31 5.31 5.17
CA GLU A 153 6.53 5.37 4.37
C GLU A 153 6.72 6.76 3.75
N THR A 154 6.18 7.76 4.43
CA THR A 154 6.24 9.15 4.02
C THR A 154 7.67 9.69 3.99
N PRO A 155 7.98 10.63 3.08
CA PRO A 155 9.35 11.12 2.93
C PRO A 155 9.82 11.94 4.12
N TYR A 156 11.11 11.89 4.41
CA TYR A 156 11.76 12.77 5.38
C TYR A 156 11.60 14.23 4.97
N VAL A 157 11.44 15.10 5.97
CA VAL A 157 11.35 16.56 5.80
C VAL A 157 12.70 17.15 6.19
N GLU A 158 13.46 17.65 5.22
CA GLU A 158 14.82 18.20 5.46
C GLU A 158 15.73 17.26 6.30
N LYS A 159 15.69 15.95 6.03
CA LYS A 159 16.39 14.89 6.76
C LYS A 159 15.80 14.52 8.13
N CYS A 160 14.70 15.14 8.57
CA CYS A 160 14.01 14.82 9.81
C CYS A 160 12.91 13.78 9.56
N PRO A 161 12.81 12.69 10.37
CA PRO A 161 11.78 11.68 10.22
C PRO A 161 10.40 12.23 10.62
N PRO A 162 9.36 12.07 9.77
CA PRO A 162 8.04 12.67 10.02
C PRO A 162 7.13 11.83 10.92
N TYR A 163 7.41 10.54 11.05
CA TYR A 163 6.48 9.51 11.52
C TYR A 163 5.83 9.83 12.87
N ARG A 164 6.59 10.29 13.87
CA ARG A 164 6.05 10.63 15.19
C ARG A 164 4.97 11.70 15.11
N HIS A 165 5.20 12.71 14.28
CA HIS A 165 4.28 13.85 14.11
C HIS A 165 3.05 13.44 13.32
N GLU A 166 3.22 12.71 12.22
CA GLU A 166 2.13 12.24 11.37
C GLU A 166 1.23 11.25 12.11
N ILE A 167 1.80 10.30 12.85
CA ILE A 167 1.04 9.36 13.68
C ILE A 167 0.22 10.12 14.75
N LYS A 168 0.82 11.13 15.39
CA LYS A 168 0.10 11.96 16.38
C LYS A 168 -1.06 12.71 15.74
N MET A 169 -0.84 13.29 14.56
CA MET A 169 -1.85 14.01 13.79
C MET A 169 -3.01 13.11 13.36
N LEU A 170 -2.70 11.93 12.81
CA LEU A 170 -3.70 10.92 12.43
C LEU A 170 -4.51 10.44 13.64
N LYS A 171 -3.86 10.14 14.77
CA LYS A 171 -4.54 9.74 16.01
C LYS A 171 -5.44 10.83 16.59
N ALA A 172 -5.08 12.10 16.42
CA ALA A 172 -5.89 13.23 16.85
C ALA A 172 -7.08 13.51 15.92
N GLY A 173 -7.06 12.98 14.70
CA GLY A 173 -8.09 13.21 13.69
C GLY A 173 -8.19 14.66 13.22
N THR A 174 -7.14 15.45 13.38
CA THR A 174 -7.14 16.88 13.07
C THR A 174 -5.90 17.26 12.28
N PHE A 175 -6.10 17.81 11.10
CA PHE A 175 -5.00 18.25 10.22
C PHE A 175 -4.23 19.42 10.83
N ASP A 176 -2.91 19.34 10.81
CA ASP A 176 -1.99 20.39 11.23
C ASP A 176 -1.21 20.92 10.04
N ALA A 177 -1.63 22.07 9.52
CA ALA A 177 -0.99 22.72 8.36
C ALA A 177 0.48 23.13 8.62
N ARG A 178 0.91 23.21 9.90
CA ARG A 178 2.28 23.53 10.28
C ARG A 178 3.11 22.29 10.61
N LEU A 179 2.62 21.09 10.30
CA LEU A 179 3.29 19.85 10.65
C LEU A 179 4.73 19.80 10.15
N LEU A 180 4.97 20.16 8.89
CA LEU A 180 6.30 20.09 8.27
C LEU A 180 7.29 21.07 8.97
N GLU A 181 6.83 22.24 9.35
CA GLU A 181 7.64 23.21 10.12
C GLU A 181 8.03 22.63 11.49
N LYS A 182 7.06 22.03 12.21
CA LYS A 182 7.30 21.41 13.52
C LYS A 182 8.27 20.24 13.45
N ILE A 183 8.20 19.41 12.39
CA ILE A 183 9.15 18.32 12.16
C ILE A 183 10.58 18.86 12.06
N ILE A 184 10.78 19.95 11.31
CA ILE A 184 12.08 20.59 11.13
C ILE A 184 12.57 21.23 12.44
N GLU A 185 11.69 21.90 13.18
CA GLU A 185 12.02 22.54 14.47
C GLU A 185 12.48 21.50 15.50
N ASP A 186 11.77 20.40 15.64
CA ASP A 186 12.11 19.32 16.57
C ASP A 186 13.39 18.58 16.16
N GLY A 187 13.67 18.46 14.85
CA GLY A 187 14.87 17.81 14.34
C GLY A 187 16.17 18.62 14.50
N LYS A 188 16.06 19.89 14.90
CA LYS A 188 17.22 20.77 15.18
C LYS A 188 17.63 20.78 16.66
N GLN A 189 16.86 20.13 17.51
CA GLN A 189 17.14 19.96 18.96
C GLN A 189 17.90 18.66 19.22
#